data_e85ea1c2871d8ce2078136f23ba93d70
#
_entry.id   e85ea1c2871d8ce2078136f23ba93d70
#
_cell.length_a   1.000
_cell.length_b   1.000
_cell.length_c   1.000
_cell.angle_alpha   90.00
_cell.angle_beta   90.00
_cell.angle_gamma   90.00
#
_symmetry.space_group_name_H-M   'P 1'
#
loop_
_entity.id
_entity.type
_entity.pdbx_description
1 polymer ?
#
loop_
_entity_poly.entity_id
_entity_poly.type
_entity_poly.pdbx_seq_one_letter_code
_entity_poly.pdbx_strand_id
1 'polypeptide(L)'
;MVAHLVWDQRVAGSNPVTPTSMNTSDISAVHSAKYISFVSTRKNGTPVATPVWVASLAHLGPNVVGFTIDANAGKAKRLAHTKSVTVQPCDIRGRIIAGSPVVHGTAVVVSGTEAETVRDAVAHKYGFTYKMFAIYLWFSEHFGKNKDQPETAVIVTLNA
;
A
#
# COMPACT_ATOMS: atom_id res chain seq x y z
N MET A 1 -3.93 32.93 -0.18
CA MET A 1 -4.50 33.08 -0.79
C MET A 1 -4.48 32.56 -1.34
N VAL A 2 -4.29 32.53 -0.92
CA VAL A 2 -4.82 32.37 -1.55
C VAL A 2 -4.58 31.70 -1.96
N ALA A 3 -4.22 31.79 -1.77
CA ALA A 3 -4.52 31.60 -2.37
C ALA A 3 -4.36 30.87 -2.66
N HIS A 4 -4.20 31.15 -2.08
CA HIS A 4 -4.77 30.87 -2.51
C HIS A 4 -4.62 30.23 -3.13
N LEU A 5 -4.43 30.21 -2.95
CA LEU A 5 -4.99 30.08 -3.67
C LEU A 5 -4.77 29.63 -4.38
N VAL A 6 -4.80 29.63 -4.30
CA VAL A 6 -5.23 29.55 -5.19
C VAL A 6 -5.09 28.88 -5.73
N TRP A 7 -5.00 29.01 -5.59
CA TRP A 7 -5.47 28.72 -6.29
C TRP A 7 -5.69 28.14 -6.87
N ASP A 8 -6.00 28.22 -6.96
CA ASP A 8 -6.78 28.11 -7.56
C ASP A 8 -7.09 27.67 -8.07
N GLN A 9 -7.37 27.66 -8.23
CA GLN A 9 -8.07 27.60 -8.75
C GLN A 9 -8.19 27.16 -9.45
N ARG A 10 -8.43 27.39 -9.66
CA ARG A 10 -9.08 27.17 -10.28
C ARG A 10 -9.20 26.55 -11.03
N VAL A 11 -9.28 26.70 -11.01
CA VAL A 11 -9.82 26.10 -11.61
C VAL A 11 -10.51 25.69 -11.87
N ALA A 12 -10.56 25.95 -12.12
CA ALA A 12 -11.41 25.74 -12.24
C ALA A 12 -12.01 25.04 -12.14
N GLY A 13 -12.42 25.15 -12.14
CA GLY A 13 -13.35 24.53 -11.72
C GLY A 13 -12.91 23.41 -11.10
N SER A 14 -12.47 23.29 -11.21
CA SER A 14 -12.24 22.31 -10.59
C SER A 14 -11.99 22.52 -9.34
N ASN A 15 -12.67 22.33 -9.01
CA ASN A 15 -12.73 22.13 -7.67
C ASN A 15 -11.44 21.72 -7.12
N PRO A 16 -10.82 22.63 -6.51
CA PRO A 16 -9.89 22.22 -5.61
C PRO A 16 -10.56 21.24 -4.75
N VAL A 17 -10.22 20.15 -4.99
CA VAL A 17 -10.54 19.20 -4.05
C VAL A 17 -10.00 19.68 -2.78
N THR A 18 -10.80 20.31 -2.04
CA THR A 18 -10.70 20.27 -0.63
C THR A 18 -10.13 18.94 -0.27
N PRO A 19 -9.12 18.92 0.56
CA PRO A 19 -8.72 17.67 1.14
C PRO A 19 -9.97 17.12 1.76
N THR A 20 -10.60 16.41 0.97
CA THR A 20 -11.75 15.67 1.33
C THR A 20 -11.37 14.92 2.56
N SER A 21 -12.03 15.21 3.60
CA SER A 21 -12.03 14.35 4.74
C SER A 21 -12.05 12.95 4.20
N MET A 22 -11.01 12.24 4.48
CA MET A 22 -10.86 10.89 4.01
C MET A 22 -12.17 10.20 4.32
N ASN A 23 -12.82 9.83 3.27
CA ASN A 23 -14.08 9.17 3.41
C ASN A 23 -13.80 7.84 4.10
N THR A 24 -14.36 7.65 5.26
CA THR A 24 -14.20 6.41 6.02
C THR A 24 -14.50 5.19 5.15
N SER A 25 -15.39 5.35 4.18
CA SER A 25 -15.71 4.30 3.22
C SER A 25 -14.54 3.95 2.31
N ASP A 26 -13.71 4.92 1.95
CA ASP A 26 -12.56 4.68 1.07
C ASP A 26 -11.46 3.91 1.82
N ILE A 27 -11.21 4.27 3.07
CA ILE A 27 -10.31 3.53 3.93
C ILE A 27 -10.82 2.11 4.14
N SER A 28 -12.11 1.97 4.42
CA SER A 28 -12.73 0.67 4.61
C SER A 28 -12.60 -0.22 3.37
N ALA A 29 -12.73 0.36 2.19
CA ALA A 29 -12.55 -0.37 0.92
C ALA A 29 -11.14 -0.92 0.79
N VAL A 30 -10.12 -0.14 1.19
CA VAL A 30 -8.73 -0.60 1.18
C VAL A 30 -8.51 -1.70 2.22
N HIS A 31 -9.03 -1.52 3.43
CA HIS A 31 -8.88 -2.51 4.52
C HIS A 31 -9.52 -3.85 4.18
N SER A 32 -10.65 -3.85 3.50
CA SER A 32 -11.37 -5.08 3.14
C SER A 32 -10.91 -5.67 1.81
N ALA A 33 -10.11 -4.94 1.04
CA ALA A 33 -9.61 -5.44 -0.24
C ALA A 33 -8.68 -6.63 -0.04
N LYS A 34 -8.79 -7.61 -0.91
CA LYS A 34 -7.89 -8.76 -0.91
C LYS A 34 -6.55 -8.40 -1.53
N TYR A 35 -6.60 -7.61 -2.59
CA TYR A 35 -5.43 -7.08 -3.27
C TYR A 35 -5.60 -5.60 -3.48
N ILE A 36 -4.51 -4.87 -3.41
CA ILE A 36 -4.48 -3.47 -3.81
C ILE A 36 -3.42 -3.26 -4.87
N SER A 37 -3.72 -2.39 -5.82
CA SER A 37 -2.75 -1.87 -6.75
C SER A 37 -1.95 -0.80 -6.00
N PHE A 38 -0.71 -1.11 -5.69
CA PHE A 38 0.20 -0.20 -4.99
C PHE A 38 1.03 0.53 -6.04
N VAL A 39 0.87 1.84 -6.11
CA VAL A 39 1.58 2.67 -7.08
C VAL A 39 2.68 3.45 -6.38
N SER A 40 3.91 3.17 -6.74
CA SER A 40 5.09 3.90 -6.30
C SER A 40 5.76 4.55 -7.52
N THR A 41 6.56 5.58 -7.28
CA THR A 41 7.14 6.38 -8.35
C THR A 41 8.63 6.14 -8.49
N ARG A 42 9.09 5.94 -9.70
CA ARG A 42 10.51 5.84 -10.01
C ARG A 42 11.19 7.19 -9.84
N LYS A 43 12.51 7.17 -9.74
CA LYS A 43 13.32 8.39 -9.62
C LYS A 43 13.04 9.40 -10.74
N ASN A 44 12.72 8.92 -11.93
CA ASN A 44 12.40 9.79 -13.08
C ASN A 44 10.94 10.26 -13.13
N GLY A 45 10.14 9.95 -12.10
CA GLY A 45 8.74 10.35 -12.03
C GLY A 45 7.73 9.34 -12.60
N THR A 46 8.19 8.25 -13.18
CA THR A 46 7.30 7.24 -13.78
C THR A 46 6.61 6.42 -12.71
N PRO A 47 5.26 6.36 -12.70
CA PRO A 47 4.54 5.52 -11.74
C PRO A 47 4.65 4.03 -12.11
N VAL A 48 4.72 3.19 -11.09
CA VAL A 48 4.76 1.73 -11.25
C VAL A 48 3.70 1.12 -10.34
N ALA A 49 2.72 0.49 -10.94
CA ALA A 49 1.65 -0.20 -10.23
C ALA A 49 2.01 -1.68 -10.02
N THR A 50 1.75 -2.18 -8.83
CA THR A 50 1.99 -3.59 -8.51
C THR A 50 0.86 -4.09 -7.61
N PRO A 51 0.24 -5.22 -7.93
CA PRO A 51 -0.74 -5.81 -7.03
C PRO A 51 -0.01 -6.40 -5.81
N VAL A 52 -0.52 -6.10 -4.63
CA VAL A 52 0.04 -6.61 -3.38
C VAL A 52 -1.09 -7.04 -2.44
N TRP A 53 -0.76 -7.95 -1.54
CA TRP A 53 -1.64 -8.33 -0.45
C TRP A 53 -1.49 -7.34 0.68
N VAL A 54 -2.60 -6.85 1.18
CA VAL A 54 -2.61 -5.81 2.19
C VAL A 54 -3.35 -6.28 3.43
N ALA A 55 -2.83 -5.91 4.58
CA ALA A 55 -3.49 -6.15 5.86
C ALA A 55 -3.61 -4.85 6.65
N SER A 56 -4.69 -4.75 7.41
CA SER A 56 -4.88 -3.64 8.33
C SER A 56 -3.90 -3.74 9.50
N LEU A 57 -3.28 -2.63 9.84
CA LEU A 57 -2.40 -2.51 11.00
C LEU A 57 -3.09 -1.63 12.05
N ALA A 58 -4.24 -2.09 12.52
CA ALA A 58 -5.11 -1.33 13.43
C ALA A 58 -4.38 -0.89 14.71
N HIS A 59 -3.38 -1.64 15.16
CA HIS A 59 -2.58 -1.27 16.32
C HIS A 59 -1.72 -0.01 16.11
N LEU A 60 -1.47 0.36 14.86
CA LEU A 60 -0.75 1.58 14.51
C LEU A 60 -1.69 2.74 14.17
N GLY A 61 -2.94 2.45 13.89
CA GLY A 61 -3.95 3.46 13.59
C GLY A 61 -5.03 2.95 12.65
N PRO A 62 -6.17 3.65 12.58
CA PRO A 62 -7.30 3.22 11.76
C PRO A 62 -7.06 3.36 10.25
N ASN A 63 -6.05 4.12 9.87
CA ASN A 63 -5.72 4.39 8.47
C ASN A 63 -4.36 3.80 8.07
N VAL A 64 -3.89 2.79 8.80
CA VAL A 64 -2.59 2.17 8.53
C VAL A 64 -2.77 0.77 8.00
N VAL A 65 -2.11 0.47 6.90
CA VAL A 65 -2.09 -0.86 6.28
C VAL A 65 -0.65 -1.25 5.97
N GLY A 66 -0.42 -2.52 5.71
CA GLY A 66 0.93 -2.98 5.39
C GLY A 66 0.94 -4.25 4.55
N PHE A 67 2.09 -4.52 3.96
CA PHE A 67 2.34 -5.74 3.20
C PHE A 67 3.84 -6.09 3.26
N THR A 68 4.15 -7.35 3.03
CA THR A 68 5.54 -7.83 3.04
C THR A 68 6.17 -7.70 1.65
N ILE A 69 7.46 -7.45 1.62
CA ILE A 69 8.24 -7.37 0.37
C ILE A 69 9.60 -8.03 0.56
N ASP A 70 10.25 -8.31 -0.58
CA ASP A 70 11.66 -8.65 -0.58
C ASP A 70 12.49 -7.36 -0.42
N ALA A 71 13.54 -7.41 0.39
CA ALA A 71 14.42 -6.27 0.62
C ALA A 71 15.02 -5.70 -0.66
N ASN A 72 15.22 -6.55 -1.67
CA ASN A 72 15.75 -6.15 -2.97
C ASN A 72 14.67 -5.77 -3.99
N ALA A 73 13.41 -5.76 -3.57
CA ALA A 73 12.32 -5.45 -4.48
C ALA A 73 12.43 -4.02 -5.02
N GLY A 74 11.99 -3.83 -6.25
CA GLY A 74 11.95 -2.50 -6.87
C GLY A 74 11.14 -1.49 -6.06
N LYS A 75 10.10 -1.96 -5.34
CA LYS A 75 9.29 -1.12 -4.44
C LYS A 75 10.15 -0.46 -3.35
N ALA A 76 11.03 -1.24 -2.71
CA ALA A 76 11.92 -0.71 -1.67
C ALA A 76 12.82 0.39 -2.23
N LYS A 77 13.36 0.18 -3.41
CA LYS A 77 14.22 1.16 -4.08
C LYS A 77 13.47 2.44 -4.42
N ARG A 78 12.25 2.31 -4.93
CA ARG A 78 11.43 3.48 -5.27
C ARG A 78 11.03 4.28 -4.02
N LEU A 79 10.69 3.60 -2.92
CA LEU A 79 10.31 4.26 -1.68
C LEU A 79 11.48 4.96 -0.98
N ALA A 80 12.70 4.58 -1.28
CA ALA A 80 13.88 5.30 -0.79
C ALA A 80 13.95 6.72 -1.37
N HIS A 81 13.38 6.94 -2.54
CA HIS A 81 13.37 8.25 -3.20
C HIS A 81 12.07 9.00 -3.01
N THR A 82 10.92 8.32 -3.08
CA THR A 82 9.61 8.95 -3.00
C THR A 82 8.70 8.11 -2.13
N LYS A 83 8.27 8.68 -1.00
CA LYS A 83 7.39 8.00 -0.04
C LYS A 83 5.92 8.16 -0.35
N SER A 84 5.56 9.10 -1.21
CA SER A 84 4.18 9.30 -1.63
C SER A 84 3.73 8.20 -2.56
N VAL A 85 2.59 7.59 -2.23
CA VAL A 85 2.05 6.45 -2.97
C VAL A 85 0.54 6.60 -3.14
N THR A 86 -0.02 5.79 -4.05
CA THR A 86 -1.47 5.62 -4.13
C THR A 86 -1.80 4.14 -4.07
N VAL A 87 -2.97 3.84 -3.51
CA VAL A 87 -3.48 2.48 -3.44
C VAL A 87 -4.92 2.45 -3.93
N GLN A 88 -5.30 1.37 -4.59
CA GLN A 88 -6.64 1.19 -5.09
C GLN A 88 -6.97 -0.30 -5.12
N PRO A 89 -8.15 -0.73 -4.65
CA PRO A 89 -8.54 -2.13 -4.72
C PRO A 89 -8.44 -2.70 -6.13
N CYS A 90 -7.87 -3.89 -6.25
CA CYS A 90 -7.68 -4.56 -7.53
C CYS A 90 -7.84 -6.07 -7.39
N ASP A 91 -7.75 -6.78 -8.52
CA ASP A 91 -7.72 -8.23 -8.53
C ASP A 91 -6.27 -8.75 -8.47
N ILE A 92 -6.11 -10.06 -8.47
CA ILE A 92 -4.78 -10.70 -8.39
C ILE A 92 -3.86 -10.30 -9.55
N ARG A 93 -4.43 -9.90 -10.68
CA ARG A 93 -3.67 -9.48 -11.86
C ARG A 93 -3.38 -7.99 -11.88
N GLY A 94 -3.83 -7.26 -10.86
CA GLY A 94 -3.65 -5.81 -10.77
C GLY A 94 -4.71 -5.02 -11.52
N ARG A 95 -5.76 -5.66 -12.03
CA ARG A 95 -6.85 -4.94 -12.70
C ARG A 95 -7.72 -4.26 -11.65
N ILE A 96 -7.91 -2.97 -11.83
CA ILE A 96 -8.67 -2.15 -10.89
C ILE A 96 -10.13 -2.61 -10.83
N ILE A 97 -10.64 -2.72 -9.62
CA ILE A 97 -12.06 -3.03 -9.41
C ILE A 97 -12.88 -1.78 -9.75
N ALA A 98 -13.85 -1.93 -10.64
CA ALA A 98 -14.68 -0.82 -11.09
C ALA A 98 -15.36 -0.13 -9.91
N GLY A 99 -15.31 1.19 -9.88
CA GLY A 99 -15.92 2.00 -8.83
C GLY A 99 -15.13 2.07 -7.52
N SER A 100 -13.97 1.40 -7.45
CA SER A 100 -13.14 1.46 -6.24
C SER A 100 -12.41 2.79 -6.11
N PRO A 101 -12.22 3.28 -4.87
CA PRO A 101 -11.56 4.57 -4.66
C PRO A 101 -10.04 4.49 -4.82
N VAL A 102 -9.46 5.59 -5.29
CA VAL A 102 -8.02 5.81 -5.23
C VAL A 102 -7.70 6.53 -3.92
N VAL A 103 -6.84 5.95 -3.11
CA VAL A 103 -6.46 6.53 -1.83
C VAL A 103 -4.98 6.87 -1.84
N HIS A 104 -4.66 8.10 -1.47
CA HIS A 104 -3.27 8.54 -1.35
C HIS A 104 -2.71 8.15 0.01
N GLY A 105 -1.41 7.97 0.07
CA GLY A 105 -0.76 7.63 1.32
C GLY A 105 0.74 7.88 1.30
N THR A 106 1.34 7.66 2.47
CA THR A 106 2.79 7.72 2.65
C THR A 106 3.26 6.33 3.06
N ALA A 107 4.27 5.83 2.38
CA ALA A 107 4.79 4.48 2.62
C ALA A 107 6.22 4.54 3.14
N VAL A 108 6.51 3.68 4.12
CA VAL A 108 7.86 3.50 4.64
C VAL A 108 8.23 2.03 4.60
N VAL A 109 9.50 1.75 4.33
CA VAL A 109 10.04 0.39 4.37
C VAL A 109 10.56 0.14 5.78
N VAL A 110 10.15 -0.98 6.36
CA VAL A 110 10.57 -1.39 7.69
C VAL A 110 11.17 -2.79 7.63
N SER A 111 11.98 -3.13 8.63
CA SER A 111 12.60 -4.45 8.73
C SER A 111 12.63 -4.90 10.19
N GLY A 112 13.00 -6.17 10.41
CA GLY A 112 13.08 -6.73 11.75
C GLY A 112 11.71 -6.89 12.39
N THR A 113 11.59 -6.52 13.65
CA THR A 113 10.37 -6.71 14.47
C THR A 113 9.13 -6.06 13.85
N GLU A 114 9.29 -4.87 13.27
CA GLU A 114 8.18 -4.19 12.61
C GLU A 114 7.70 -4.96 11.39
N ALA A 115 8.61 -5.50 10.60
CA ALA A 115 8.27 -6.33 9.45
C ALA A 115 7.60 -7.63 9.86
N GLU A 116 8.04 -8.23 10.96
CA GLU A 116 7.41 -9.43 11.52
C GLU A 116 5.96 -9.15 11.92
N THR A 117 5.72 -8.00 12.53
CA THR A 117 4.36 -7.58 12.90
C THR A 117 3.46 -7.44 11.66
N VAL A 118 3.98 -6.88 10.58
CA VAL A 118 3.25 -6.77 9.32
C VAL A 118 2.97 -8.17 8.74
N ARG A 119 3.97 -9.04 8.74
CA ARG A 119 3.80 -10.42 8.28
C ARG A 119 2.70 -11.14 9.05
N ASP A 120 2.71 -10.99 10.38
CA ASP A 120 1.71 -11.64 11.23
C ASP A 120 0.31 -11.10 10.95
N ALA A 121 0.17 -9.79 10.70
CA ALA A 121 -1.11 -9.19 10.33
C ALA A 121 -1.61 -9.72 8.98
N VAL A 122 -0.74 -9.86 8.00
CA VAL A 122 -1.06 -10.44 6.70
C VAL A 122 -1.49 -11.91 6.88
N ALA A 123 -0.74 -12.66 7.66
CA ALA A 123 -1.06 -14.06 7.95
C ALA A 123 -2.41 -14.19 8.63
N HIS A 124 -2.71 -13.32 9.58
CA HIS A 124 -3.98 -13.32 10.29
C HIS A 124 -5.17 -12.98 9.37
N LYS A 125 -5.01 -11.98 8.51
CA LYS A 125 -6.08 -11.57 7.58
C LYS A 125 -6.44 -12.68 6.60
N TYR A 126 -5.44 -13.34 6.04
CA TYR A 126 -5.66 -14.39 5.04
C TYR A 126 -5.93 -15.76 5.67
N GLY A 127 -5.77 -15.85 7.01
CA GLY A 127 -6.18 -16.99 7.80
C GLY A 127 -5.42 -18.26 7.52
N PHE A 128 -5.83 -19.34 8.17
CA PHE A 128 -5.26 -20.65 7.99
C PHE A 128 -5.97 -21.43 6.86
N THR A 129 -6.54 -20.71 5.90
CA THR A 129 -7.20 -21.35 4.76
C THR A 129 -6.16 -21.84 3.75
N TYR A 130 -6.59 -22.73 2.90
CA TYR A 130 -5.79 -23.30 1.82
C TYR A 130 -4.99 -22.25 1.03
N LYS A 131 -5.54 -21.04 0.91
CA LYS A 131 -4.86 -19.93 0.22
C LYS A 131 -3.60 -19.48 0.94
N MET A 132 -3.58 -19.53 2.27
CA MET A 132 -2.39 -19.18 3.05
C MET A 132 -1.25 -20.16 2.80
N PHE A 133 -1.59 -21.44 2.67
CA PHE A 133 -0.59 -22.45 2.38
C PHE A 133 0.02 -22.24 0.99
N ALA A 134 -0.80 -21.92 -0.01
CA ALA A 134 -0.33 -21.60 -1.35
C ALA A 134 0.54 -20.35 -1.36
N ILE A 135 0.17 -19.33 -0.58
CA ILE A 135 0.92 -18.10 -0.40
C ILE A 135 2.26 -18.40 0.28
N TYR A 136 2.25 -19.19 1.33
CA TYR A 136 3.47 -19.59 2.04
C TYR A 136 4.42 -20.34 1.12
N LEU A 137 3.91 -21.28 0.32
CA LEU A 137 4.72 -22.02 -0.65
C LEU A 137 5.28 -21.08 -1.72
N TRP A 138 4.46 -20.18 -2.22
CA TRP A 138 4.91 -19.20 -3.22
C TRP A 138 6.02 -18.31 -2.66
N PHE A 139 5.85 -17.80 -1.44
CA PHE A 139 6.89 -17.01 -0.76
C PHE A 139 8.15 -17.84 -0.52
N SER A 140 8.01 -19.09 -0.08
CA SER A 140 9.17 -19.94 0.18
C SER A 140 9.96 -20.26 -1.08
N GLU A 141 9.29 -20.40 -2.23
CA GLU A 141 9.95 -20.63 -3.51
C GLU A 141 10.64 -19.39 -4.05
N HIS A 142 10.02 -18.22 -3.88
CA HIS A 142 10.56 -16.96 -4.41
C HIS A 142 11.54 -16.28 -3.47
N PHE A 143 11.44 -16.51 -2.16
CA PHE A 143 12.25 -15.85 -1.15
C PHE A 143 13.11 -16.80 -0.32
N GLY A 144 12.98 -18.10 -0.52
CA GLY A 144 13.69 -19.14 0.25
C GLY A 144 15.18 -19.18 0.01
N LYS A 145 15.70 -18.46 -0.95
CA LYS A 145 17.13 -18.46 -1.28
C LYS A 145 17.98 -17.50 -0.43
N ASN A 146 17.34 -16.62 0.33
CA ASN A 146 18.03 -15.60 1.12
C ASN A 146 17.58 -15.65 2.57
N LYS A 147 17.82 -16.79 3.22
CA LYS A 147 17.44 -16.96 4.63
C LYS A 147 18.18 -16.02 5.58
N ASP A 148 19.23 -15.38 5.12
CA ASP A 148 20.04 -14.48 5.93
C ASP A 148 19.62 -13.01 5.83
N GLN A 149 18.60 -12.70 5.04
CA GLN A 149 18.14 -11.33 4.93
C GLN A 149 17.03 -11.06 5.94
N PRO A 150 17.07 -9.90 6.62
CA PRO A 150 16.03 -9.54 7.54
C PRO A 150 14.70 -9.40 6.80
N GLU A 151 13.65 -9.81 7.45
CA GLU A 151 12.30 -9.63 6.94
C GLU A 151 12.06 -8.16 6.66
N THR A 152 11.40 -7.87 5.54
CA THR A 152 11.15 -6.50 5.11
C THR A 152 9.67 -6.33 4.77
N ALA A 153 9.13 -5.20 5.13
CA ALA A 153 7.73 -4.89 4.88
C ALA A 153 7.56 -3.41 4.54
N VAL A 154 6.39 -3.06 4.05
CA VAL A 154 6.00 -1.68 3.80
C VAL A 154 4.80 -1.36 4.69
N ILE A 155 4.88 -0.24 5.39
CA ILE A 155 3.77 0.31 6.15
C ILE A 155 3.27 1.54 5.42
N VAL A 156 1.99 1.57 5.11
CA VAL A 156 1.35 2.67 4.39
C VAL A 156 0.37 3.35 5.33
N THR A 157 0.58 4.65 5.55
CA THR A 157 -0.38 5.50 6.24
C THR A 157 -1.24 6.18 5.18
N LEU A 158 -2.53 5.86 5.18
CA LEU A 158 -3.47 6.43 4.23
C LEU A 158 -3.79 7.86 4.65
N ASN A 159 -3.67 8.77 3.71
CA ASN A 159 -3.89 10.20 4.00
C ASN A 159 -5.37 10.53 4.02
N ALA A 160 -5.72 11.36 4.97
CA ALA A 160 -7.07 11.91 5.03
C ALA A 160 -7.30 12.95 3.93
#